data_47f87f28b259a0ba0f2d64893bcd67ee
#
_entry.id   47f87f28b259a0ba0f2d64893bcd67ee
#
_cell.length_a   1.000
_cell.length_b   1.000
_cell.length_c   1.000
_cell.angle_alpha   90.00
_cell.angle_beta   90.00
_cell.angle_gamma   90.00
#
_symmetry.space_group_name_H-M   'P 1'
#
loop_
_entity.id
_entity.type
_entity.pdbx_description
1 polymer ?
#
loop_
_entity_poly.entity_id
_entity_poly.type
_entity_poly.pdbx_seq_one_letter_code
_entity_poly.pdbx_strand_id
1 'polypeptide(L)'
;MPRHRRGWAMRGGRRSQDRHTPLTISLLEPALLVLLKEQPRHGYPLLADLEALGMSTIHPSVVYRTLREMEGLEWITSDWDTEQTQGPPRRVYRLTDLGEDVLQTWQQELEKSRDMISQLMNRISNLERR
;
A
#
# COMPACT_ATOMS: atom_id res chain seq x y z
N MET A 1 16.30 16.04 13.41
CA MET A 1 15.82 15.85 13.14
C MET A 1 14.71 15.48 13.31
N PRO A 2 14.20 15.09 13.51
CA PRO A 2 12.97 14.74 13.46
C PRO A 2 12.00 15.42 14.24
N ARG A 3 12.14 16.45 14.64
CA ARG A 3 11.27 17.12 15.39
C ARG A 3 9.96 17.33 14.82
N HIS A 4 9.80 17.62 13.62
CA HIS A 4 8.49 17.90 13.11
C HIS A 4 7.62 16.69 13.00
N ARG A 5 8.18 15.52 13.06
CA ARG A 5 7.40 14.38 12.91
C ARG A 5 6.41 14.17 13.95
N ARG A 6 6.70 14.43 15.15
CA ARG A 6 5.78 14.14 16.18
C ARG A 6 4.57 14.97 16.06
N GLY A 7 4.71 16.18 15.72
CA GLY A 7 3.56 17.05 15.67
C GLY A 7 2.60 16.72 14.55
N TRP A 8 3.11 16.32 13.42
CA TRP A 8 2.21 16.07 12.32
C TRP A 8 1.34 14.85 12.56
N ALA A 9 1.82 13.90 13.25
CA ALA A 9 1.02 12.73 13.54
C ALA A 9 -0.18 13.10 14.38
N MET A 10 0.04 13.93 15.37
CA MET A 10 -1.06 14.31 16.23
C MET A 10 -2.07 15.13 15.50
N ARG A 11 -1.61 16.07 14.72
CA ARG A 11 -2.54 16.92 14.04
C ARG A 11 -3.37 16.17 13.04
N GLY A 12 -2.79 15.22 12.37
CA GLY A 12 -3.54 14.43 11.43
C GLY A 12 -4.65 13.68 12.07
N GLY A 13 -4.49 13.30 13.31
CA GLY A 13 -5.48 12.47 13.96
C GLY A 13 -6.84 13.11 14.08
N ARG A 14 -6.90 14.41 14.19
CA ARG A 14 -8.16 15.05 14.37
C ARG A 14 -9.04 15.02 13.16
N ARG A 15 -8.48 15.01 11.99
CA ARG A 15 -9.26 15.02 10.80
C ARG A 15 -9.03 13.79 9.99
N SER A 16 -8.86 12.70 10.66
CA SER A 16 -8.40 11.51 9.98
C SER A 16 -9.51 10.60 9.52
N GLN A 17 -10.76 10.98 9.67
CA GLN A 17 -11.82 10.07 9.28
C GLN A 17 -11.74 9.67 7.83
N ASP A 18 -11.29 10.57 6.97
CA ASP A 18 -11.17 10.29 5.56
C ASP A 18 -9.75 10.09 5.13
N ARG A 19 -8.85 9.85 6.07
CA ARG A 19 -7.44 9.76 5.75
C ARG A 19 -6.86 8.46 6.21
N HIS A 20 -5.83 8.04 5.51
CA HIS A 20 -5.09 6.87 5.92
C HIS A 20 -4.20 7.23 7.13
N THR A 21 -3.90 6.24 7.95
CA THR A 21 -2.93 6.41 9.01
C THR A 21 -1.53 6.15 8.45
N PRO A 22 -0.48 6.60 9.17
CA PRO A 22 0.88 6.27 8.71
C PRO A 22 1.11 4.77 8.56
N LEU A 23 0.49 3.97 9.41
CA LEU A 23 0.62 2.54 9.28
C LEU A 23 -0.02 2.03 7.99
N THR A 24 -1.21 2.53 7.67
CA THR A 24 -1.89 2.11 6.47
C THR A 24 -1.09 2.47 5.21
N ILE A 25 -0.57 3.70 5.17
CA ILE A 25 0.17 4.12 3.98
C ILE A 25 1.45 3.31 3.81
N SER A 26 2.07 2.88 4.91
CA SER A 26 3.29 2.10 4.79
C SER A 26 3.03 0.70 4.25
N LEU A 27 1.78 0.26 4.26
CA LEU A 27 1.41 -1.05 3.72
C LEU A 27 0.96 -0.98 2.27
N LEU A 28 0.88 0.22 1.70
CA LEU A 28 0.40 0.35 0.33
C LEU A 28 1.31 -0.33 -0.68
N GLU A 29 2.62 -0.16 -0.54
CA GLU A 29 3.57 -0.79 -1.45
C GLU A 29 3.43 -2.30 -1.48
N PRO A 30 3.54 -2.99 -0.34
CA PRO A 30 3.40 -4.44 -0.38
C PRO A 30 2.03 -4.88 -0.85
N ALA A 31 0.98 -4.11 -0.56
CA ALA A 31 -0.35 -4.45 -1.03
C ALA A 31 -0.40 -4.44 -2.55
N LEU A 32 0.15 -3.39 -3.17
CA LEU A 32 0.16 -3.32 -4.62
C LEU A 32 1.00 -4.44 -5.23
N LEU A 33 2.13 -4.75 -4.61
CA LEU A 33 2.98 -5.82 -5.12
C LEU A 33 2.26 -7.17 -5.06
N VAL A 34 1.57 -7.44 -3.96
CA VAL A 34 0.82 -8.69 -3.83
C VAL A 34 -0.26 -8.79 -4.90
N LEU A 35 -1.01 -7.71 -5.09
CA LEU A 35 -2.10 -7.73 -6.05
C LEU A 35 -1.59 -7.98 -7.46
N LEU A 36 -0.46 -7.36 -7.81
CA LEU A 36 0.11 -7.54 -9.14
C LEU A 36 0.82 -8.88 -9.28
N LYS A 37 1.24 -9.48 -8.18
CA LYS A 37 1.77 -10.84 -8.21
C LYS A 37 0.65 -11.84 -8.52
N GLU A 38 -0.54 -11.57 -8.02
CA GLU A 38 -1.67 -12.44 -8.29
C GLU A 38 -2.04 -12.41 -9.76
N GLN A 39 -2.09 -11.23 -10.37
CA GLN A 39 -2.33 -11.09 -11.79
C GLN A 39 -2.13 -9.65 -12.22
N PRO A 40 -1.80 -9.42 -13.48
CA PRO A 40 -1.73 -8.05 -14.00
C PRO A 40 -3.09 -7.38 -13.90
N ARG A 41 -3.11 -6.06 -13.69
CA ARG A 41 -4.37 -5.33 -13.48
C ARG A 41 -4.28 -3.92 -14.02
N HIS A 42 -5.44 -3.42 -14.43
CA HIS A 42 -5.58 -2.00 -14.70
C HIS A 42 -5.60 -1.23 -13.37
N GLY A 43 -5.37 0.08 -13.46
CA GLY A 43 -5.33 0.89 -12.25
C GLY A 43 -6.64 0.94 -11.51
N TYR A 44 -7.76 1.03 -12.23
CA TYR A 44 -9.05 1.18 -11.57
C TYR A 44 -9.43 -0.05 -10.74
N PRO A 45 -9.32 -1.28 -11.26
CA PRO A 45 -9.55 -2.46 -10.43
C PRO A 45 -8.62 -2.56 -9.23
N LEU A 46 -7.39 -2.02 -9.35
CA LEU A 46 -6.49 -2.00 -8.21
C LEU A 46 -7.08 -1.21 -7.06
N LEU A 47 -7.75 -0.11 -7.35
CA LEU A 47 -8.38 0.68 -6.29
C LEU A 47 -9.43 -0.12 -5.54
N ALA A 48 -10.26 -0.86 -6.28
CA ALA A 48 -11.27 -1.69 -5.65
C ALA A 48 -10.64 -2.80 -4.82
N ASP A 49 -9.57 -3.39 -5.32
CA ASP A 49 -8.89 -4.46 -4.60
C ASP A 49 -8.24 -3.94 -3.33
N LEU A 50 -7.68 -2.74 -3.37
CA LEU A 50 -7.12 -2.13 -2.17
C LEU A 50 -8.21 -1.88 -1.13
N GLU A 51 -9.38 -1.46 -1.59
CA GLU A 51 -10.49 -1.24 -0.70
C GLU A 51 -10.86 -2.53 0.01
N ALA A 52 -10.87 -3.65 -0.72
CA ALA A 52 -11.16 -4.95 -0.13
C ALA A 52 -10.14 -5.37 0.91
N LEU A 53 -8.92 -4.84 0.81
CA LEU A 53 -7.88 -5.10 1.80
C LEU A 53 -7.95 -4.15 2.98
N GLY A 54 -8.95 -3.26 3.03
CA GLY A 54 -9.08 -2.34 4.13
C GLY A 54 -8.39 -1.01 3.92
N MET A 55 -7.99 -0.70 2.70
CA MET A 55 -7.24 0.52 2.40
C MET A 55 -8.09 1.55 1.68
N SER A 56 -9.37 1.61 2.01
CA SER A 56 -10.29 2.51 1.31
C SER A 56 -10.02 3.99 1.61
N THR A 57 -9.29 4.29 2.69
CA THR A 57 -9.03 5.67 3.05
C THR A 57 -7.89 6.31 2.27
N ILE A 58 -7.16 5.53 1.49
CA ILE A 58 -6.05 6.07 0.72
C ILE A 58 -6.61 6.70 -0.56
N HIS A 59 -6.28 7.96 -0.75
CA HIS A 59 -6.78 8.69 -1.91
C HIS A 59 -6.20 8.10 -3.20
N PRO A 60 -7.00 8.00 -4.27
CA PRO A 60 -6.49 7.42 -5.52
C PRO A 60 -5.23 8.11 -6.06
N SER A 61 -5.08 9.41 -5.85
CA SER A 61 -3.88 10.10 -6.34
C SER A 61 -2.62 9.57 -5.67
N VAL A 62 -2.72 9.14 -4.40
CA VAL A 62 -1.60 8.56 -3.70
C VAL A 62 -1.26 7.20 -4.29
N VAL A 63 -2.29 6.42 -4.63
CA VAL A 63 -2.08 5.12 -5.24
C VAL A 63 -1.37 5.27 -6.59
N TYR A 64 -1.84 6.18 -7.42
CA TYR A 64 -1.23 6.36 -8.74
C TYR A 64 0.17 6.92 -8.64
N ARG A 65 0.44 7.79 -7.67
CA ARG A 65 1.80 8.28 -7.47
C ARG A 65 2.73 7.14 -7.04
N THR A 66 2.24 6.27 -6.15
CA THR A 66 3.03 5.14 -5.71
C THR A 66 3.32 4.19 -6.87
N LEU A 67 2.33 3.96 -7.72
CA LEU A 67 2.55 3.12 -8.90
C LEU A 67 3.61 3.72 -9.80
N ARG A 68 3.61 5.04 -10.00
CA ARG A 68 4.65 5.67 -10.80
C ARG A 68 6.02 5.52 -10.17
N GLU A 69 6.10 5.66 -8.85
CA GLU A 69 7.36 5.48 -8.16
C GLU A 69 7.88 4.06 -8.30
N MET A 70 6.99 3.09 -8.16
CA MET A 70 7.37 1.69 -8.29
C MET A 70 7.80 1.36 -9.71
N GLU A 71 7.16 1.98 -10.69
CA GLU A 71 7.55 1.80 -12.08
C GLU A 71 8.92 2.41 -12.33
N GLY A 72 9.20 3.57 -11.74
CA GLY A 72 10.51 4.19 -11.85
C GLY A 72 11.61 3.35 -11.23
N LEU A 73 11.28 2.57 -10.20
CA LEU A 73 12.22 1.65 -9.59
C LEU A 73 12.28 0.31 -10.32
N GLU A 74 11.47 0.15 -11.33
CA GLU A 74 11.41 -1.07 -12.15
C GLU A 74 10.88 -2.27 -11.37
N TRP A 75 10.14 -2.03 -10.31
CA TRP A 75 9.44 -3.11 -9.60
C TRP A 75 8.23 -3.56 -10.37
N ILE A 76 7.63 -2.66 -11.14
CA ILE A 76 6.49 -2.96 -11.98
C ILE A 76 6.72 -2.29 -13.33
N THR A 77 5.96 -2.75 -14.32
CA THR A 77 5.97 -2.13 -15.63
C THR A 77 4.52 -1.95 -16.04
N SER A 78 4.28 -1.10 -17.01
CA SER A 78 2.93 -0.90 -17.51
C SER A 78 2.94 -0.74 -19.02
N ASP A 79 1.86 -1.22 -19.62
CA ASP A 79 1.64 -1.11 -21.04
C ASP A 79 0.21 -0.71 -21.30
N TRP A 80 -0.03 -0.13 -22.47
CA TRP A 80 -1.40 0.14 -22.86
C TRP A 80 -2.08 -1.18 -23.21
N ASP A 81 -3.34 -1.30 -22.80
CA ASP A 81 -4.13 -2.47 -23.11
C ASP A 81 -4.63 -2.32 -24.55
N THR A 82 -4.00 -3.05 -25.46
CA THR A 82 -4.34 -2.96 -26.87
C THR A 82 -5.50 -3.86 -27.26
N GLU A 83 -5.93 -4.71 -26.36
CA GLU A 83 -7.04 -5.60 -26.64
C GLU A 83 -8.38 -5.00 -26.31
N GLN A 84 -8.37 -3.87 -25.61
CA GLN A 84 -9.60 -3.22 -25.27
C GLN A 84 -10.17 -2.53 -26.50
N THR A 85 -11.42 -2.83 -26.79
CA THR A 85 -12.05 -2.32 -28.01
C THR A 85 -13.02 -1.18 -27.73
N GLN A 86 -13.34 -0.92 -26.47
CA GLN A 86 -14.30 0.11 -26.10
C GLN A 86 -13.67 1.07 -25.11
N GLY A 87 -14.00 2.35 -25.30
CA GLY A 87 -13.53 3.38 -24.42
C GLY A 87 -12.06 3.72 -24.66
N PRO A 88 -11.52 4.62 -23.86
CA PRO A 88 -10.13 5.02 -24.02
C PRO A 88 -9.19 3.89 -23.58
N PRO A 89 -7.98 3.86 -24.15
CA PRO A 89 -7.00 2.86 -23.73
C PRO A 89 -6.68 3.00 -22.26
N ARG A 90 -6.36 1.87 -21.61
CA ARG A 90 -6.00 1.84 -20.20
C ARG A 90 -4.67 1.16 -20.04
N ARG A 91 -3.97 1.52 -18.97
CA ARG A 91 -2.69 0.90 -18.67
C ARG A 91 -2.91 -0.36 -17.86
N VAL A 92 -2.16 -1.39 -18.20
CA VAL A 92 -2.10 -2.63 -17.44
C VAL A 92 -0.77 -2.67 -16.74
N TYR A 93 -0.81 -2.85 -15.42
CA TYR A 93 0.40 -2.93 -14.61
C TYR A 93 0.77 -4.38 -14.37
N ARG A 94 2.07 -4.66 -14.39
CA ARG A 94 2.58 -6.02 -14.21
C ARG A 94 3.77 -5.99 -13.27
N LEU A 95 3.89 -7.04 -12.46
CA LEU A 95 5.04 -7.18 -11.57
C LEU A 95 6.24 -7.66 -12.39
N THR A 96 7.42 -7.10 -12.10
CA THR A 96 8.66 -7.56 -12.72
C THR A 96 9.34 -8.58 -11.84
N ASP A 97 10.41 -9.20 -12.36
CA ASP A 97 11.21 -10.11 -11.54
C ASP A 97 11.80 -9.38 -10.35
N LEU A 98 12.26 -8.14 -10.55
CA LEU A 98 12.77 -7.37 -9.44
C LEU A 98 11.67 -7.10 -8.42
N GLY A 99 10.45 -6.82 -8.90
CA GLY A 99 9.33 -6.63 -8.00
C GLY A 99 9.02 -7.86 -7.17
N GLU A 100 9.20 -9.04 -7.75
CA GLU A 100 9.02 -10.27 -6.97
C GLU A 100 10.04 -10.39 -5.86
N ASP A 101 11.28 -10.01 -6.13
CA ASP A 101 12.31 -10.02 -5.10
C ASP A 101 11.97 -9.04 -3.97
N VAL A 102 11.49 -7.86 -4.36
CA VAL A 102 11.09 -6.86 -3.36
C VAL A 102 9.93 -7.39 -2.52
N LEU A 103 8.99 -8.09 -3.16
CA LEU A 103 7.86 -8.64 -2.43
C LEU A 103 8.32 -9.68 -1.40
N GLN A 104 9.32 -10.50 -1.74
CA GLN A 104 9.84 -11.46 -0.78
C GLN A 104 10.47 -10.76 0.43
N THR A 105 11.19 -9.68 0.18
CA THR A 105 11.75 -8.90 1.28
C THR A 105 10.63 -8.33 2.15
N TRP A 106 9.56 -7.86 1.53
CA TRP A 106 8.41 -7.36 2.27
C TRP A 106 7.77 -8.44 3.12
N GLN A 107 7.73 -9.68 2.63
CA GLN A 107 7.13 -10.75 3.41
C GLN A 107 7.85 -10.91 4.74
N GLN A 108 9.19 -10.88 4.71
CA GLN A 108 9.97 -11.00 5.94
C GLN A 108 9.73 -9.82 6.87
N GLU A 109 9.66 -8.62 6.31
CA GLU A 109 9.41 -7.43 7.12
C GLU A 109 8.03 -7.46 7.74
N LEU A 110 7.05 -7.93 6.99
CA LEU A 110 5.68 -8.02 7.51
C LEU A 110 5.60 -9.02 8.65
N GLU A 111 6.33 -10.11 8.57
CA GLU A 111 6.34 -11.09 9.66
C GLU A 111 6.90 -10.50 10.94
N LYS A 112 8.02 -9.77 10.81
CA LYS A 112 8.59 -9.11 11.98
C LYS A 112 7.65 -8.07 12.55
N SER A 113 7.03 -7.29 11.67
CA SER A 113 6.11 -6.25 12.12
C SER A 113 4.89 -6.84 12.80
N ARG A 114 4.39 -7.96 12.28
CA ARG A 114 3.26 -8.63 12.90
C ARG A 114 3.57 -9.01 14.34
N ASP A 115 4.75 -9.58 14.55
CA ASP A 115 5.14 -9.99 15.89
C ASP A 115 5.27 -8.79 16.83
N MET A 116 5.85 -7.71 16.33
CA MET A 116 5.99 -6.48 17.10
C MET A 116 4.63 -5.91 17.46
N ILE A 117 3.73 -5.87 16.49
CA ILE A 117 2.39 -5.35 16.72
C ILE A 117 1.67 -6.17 17.78
N SER A 118 1.78 -7.49 17.70
CA SER A 118 1.18 -8.38 18.68
C SER A 118 1.67 -8.06 20.11
N GLN A 119 2.98 -7.87 20.25
CA GLN A 119 3.54 -7.55 21.55
C GLN A 119 3.00 -6.22 22.07
N LEU A 120 2.91 -5.24 21.21
CA LEU A 120 2.38 -3.93 21.63
C LEU A 120 0.93 -4.04 22.03
N MET A 121 0.14 -4.77 21.26
CA MET A 121 -1.27 -4.94 21.59
C MET A 121 -1.45 -5.63 22.93
N ASN A 122 -0.64 -6.65 23.18
CA ASN A 122 -0.71 -7.36 24.45
C ASN A 122 -0.36 -6.47 25.63
N ARG A 123 0.66 -5.64 25.46
CA ARG A 123 1.05 -4.73 26.54
C ARG A 123 -0.04 -3.70 26.81
N ILE A 124 -0.65 -3.18 25.78
CA ILE A 124 -1.74 -2.21 25.93
C ILE A 124 -2.90 -2.87 26.66
N SER A 125 -3.26 -4.09 26.28
CA SER A 125 -4.35 -4.80 26.93
C SER A 125 -4.06 -5.02 28.40
N ASN A 126 -2.81 -5.36 28.74
CA ASN A 126 -2.45 -5.57 30.13
C ASN A 126 -2.55 -4.30 30.95
N LEU A 127 -2.20 -3.17 30.35
CA LEU A 127 -2.33 -1.89 31.05
C LEU A 127 -3.79 -1.54 31.32
N GLU A 128 -4.65 -1.85 30.38
CA GLU A 128 -6.07 -1.52 30.52
C GLU A 128 -6.76 -2.36 31.57
N ARG A 129 -6.18 -3.50 31.91
CA ARG A 129 -6.78 -4.35 32.93
C ARG A 129 -6.46 -3.91 34.34
N ARG A 130 -5.58 -2.97 34.52
CA ARG A 130 -5.20 -2.53 35.84
C ARG A 130 -6.19 -1.56 36.44
#